data_e1c1b1ba16077736f65bc572b7f91f6b
#
_entry.id   e1c1b1ba16077736f65bc572b7f91f6b
#
_cell.length_a   1.000
_cell.length_b   1.000
_cell.length_c   1.000
_cell.angle_alpha   90.00
_cell.angle_beta   90.00
_cell.angle_gamma   90.00
#
_symmetry.space_group_name_H-M   'P 1'
#
loop_
_entity.id
_entity.type
_entity.pdbx_description
1 polymer ?
#
loop_
_entity_poly.entity_id
_entity_poly.type
_entity_poly.pdbx_seq_one_letter_code
_entity_poly.pdbx_strand_id
1 'polypeptide(L)'
;LICTAKQQVPVGQGEMFFELENDPMAIPPIIEQLMSDLAHRGWDDELAQMRLSLALQEALSNALYHGNLEVSSSMMTESTDPFYQLAERRRLVQPYSNRMIQLVAKHENERVLYIIEDQGPGFDFTKLPDPTHEENIERFNGRGLFLIRNVMDEVTFHAPGNRIQMVMHKPPSLDDPDYLQGLVA
;
A
#
# COMPACT_ATOMS: atom_id res chain seq x y z
N LEU A 1 0.45 -25.42 -1.91
CA LEU A 1 -0.04 -24.38 -2.81
C LEU A 1 0.97 -23.25 -2.77
N ILE A 2 1.73 -23.10 -3.87
CA ILE A 2 2.79 -22.09 -4.02
C ILE A 2 2.05 -20.80 -4.38
N CYS A 3 2.15 -19.81 -3.51
CA CYS A 3 1.66 -18.45 -3.71
C CYS A 3 2.39 -17.88 -4.94
N THR A 4 1.70 -17.68 -6.05
CA THR A 4 2.31 -17.25 -7.31
C THR A 4 2.20 -15.73 -7.44
N ALA A 5 3.12 -15.02 -6.78
CA ALA A 5 3.48 -13.70 -7.26
C ALA A 5 4.41 -13.91 -8.46
N LYS A 6 4.01 -13.53 -9.66
CA LYS A 6 4.89 -13.53 -10.81
C LYS A 6 5.78 -12.30 -10.73
N GLN A 7 6.99 -12.50 -10.21
CA GLN A 7 8.02 -11.47 -10.31
C GLN A 7 8.44 -11.36 -11.78
N GLN A 8 8.14 -10.24 -12.42
CA GLN A 8 8.71 -9.90 -13.71
C GLN A 8 9.89 -8.94 -13.52
N VAL A 9 11.04 -9.41 -13.98
CA VAL A 9 12.33 -8.79 -14.33
C VAL A 9 12.55 -7.32 -13.92
N PRO A 10 13.74 -6.97 -13.39
CA PRO A 10 14.12 -5.59 -13.13
C PRO A 10 14.09 -4.77 -14.42
N VAL A 11 13.23 -3.75 -14.46
CA VAL A 11 13.07 -2.83 -15.60
C VAL A 11 14.12 -1.72 -15.58
N GLY A 12 15.03 -1.72 -14.61
CA GLY A 12 16.11 -0.75 -14.44
C GLY A 12 16.77 -0.89 -13.08
N GLN A 13 17.86 -0.15 -12.84
CA GLN A 13 18.45 -0.13 -11.50
C GLN A 13 17.45 0.50 -10.51
N GLY A 14 16.91 -0.34 -9.59
CA GLY A 14 16.00 0.12 -8.53
C GLY A 14 14.50 0.04 -8.85
N GLU A 15 14.10 -0.51 -9.99
CA GLU A 15 12.70 -0.69 -10.34
C GLU A 15 12.31 -2.17 -10.28
N MET A 16 11.19 -2.47 -9.58
CA MET A 16 10.62 -3.82 -9.45
C MET A 16 9.16 -3.77 -9.85
N PHE A 17 8.70 -4.82 -10.51
CA PHE A 17 7.30 -5.00 -10.91
C PHE A 17 6.78 -6.33 -10.39
N PHE A 18 5.57 -6.31 -9.82
CA PHE A 18 4.88 -7.48 -9.31
C PHE A 18 3.45 -7.52 -9.84
N GLU A 19 2.99 -8.71 -10.18
CA GLU A 19 1.58 -9.01 -10.38
C GLU A 19 1.13 -10.00 -9.29
N LEU A 20 0.07 -9.63 -8.56
CA LEU A 20 -0.49 -10.43 -7.48
C LEU A 20 -1.89 -10.90 -7.84
N GLU A 21 -2.13 -12.18 -7.63
CA GLU A 21 -3.49 -12.72 -7.61
C GLU A 21 -4.25 -12.24 -6.35
N ASN A 22 -5.56 -12.44 -6.32
CA ASN A 22 -6.41 -12.06 -5.19
C ASN A 22 -6.25 -13.01 -3.98
N ASP A 23 -5.01 -13.20 -3.54
CA ASP A 23 -4.67 -13.99 -2.36
C ASP A 23 -4.00 -13.10 -1.30
N PRO A 24 -4.62 -12.90 -0.12
CA PRO A 24 -4.03 -12.10 0.95
C PRO A 24 -2.68 -12.65 1.43
N MET A 25 -2.41 -13.94 1.24
CA MET A 25 -1.13 -14.56 1.60
C MET A 25 0.02 -14.17 0.67
N ALA A 26 -0.27 -13.55 -0.50
CA ALA A 26 0.74 -13.03 -1.41
C ALA A 26 1.35 -11.70 -0.93
N ILE A 27 0.64 -10.95 -0.08
CA ILE A 27 1.04 -9.60 0.33
C ILE A 27 2.29 -9.60 1.23
N PRO A 28 2.36 -10.35 2.34
CA PRO A 28 3.50 -10.28 3.26
C PRO A 28 4.86 -10.59 2.62
N PRO A 29 5.03 -11.65 1.79
CA PRO A 29 6.32 -11.95 1.17
C PRO A 29 6.82 -10.84 0.24
N ILE A 30 5.91 -10.13 -0.45
CA ILE A 30 6.27 -9.02 -1.33
C ILE A 30 6.77 -7.83 -0.51
N ILE A 31 6.07 -7.49 0.59
CA ILE A 31 6.50 -6.43 1.48
C ILE A 31 7.89 -6.75 2.07
N GLU A 32 8.12 -7.99 2.52
CA GLU A 32 9.41 -8.45 3.03
C GLU A 32 10.52 -8.27 1.97
N GLN A 33 10.26 -8.66 0.73
CA GLN A 33 11.20 -8.48 -0.38
C GLN A 33 11.51 -7.00 -0.64
N LEU A 34 10.50 -6.12 -0.63
CA LEU A 34 10.68 -4.69 -0.82
C LEU A 34 11.52 -4.07 0.31
N MET A 35 11.24 -4.44 1.56
CA MET A 35 12.02 -3.94 2.71
C MET A 35 13.46 -4.46 2.68
N SER A 36 13.68 -5.71 2.28
CA SER A 36 15.02 -6.26 2.10
C SER A 36 15.82 -5.50 1.02
N ASP A 37 15.19 -5.17 -0.13
CA ASP A 37 15.86 -4.38 -1.17
C ASP A 37 16.18 -2.96 -0.68
N LEU A 38 15.30 -2.33 0.07
CA LEU A 38 15.54 -1.01 0.67
C LEU A 38 16.73 -1.02 1.64
N ALA A 39 16.79 -2.00 2.53
CA ALA A 39 17.92 -2.15 3.46
C ALA A 39 19.25 -2.29 2.71
N HIS A 40 19.28 -3.09 1.61
CA HIS A 40 20.47 -3.22 0.77
C HIS A 40 20.88 -1.91 0.07
N ARG A 41 19.97 -0.94 -0.05
CA ARG A 41 20.21 0.41 -0.60
C ARG A 41 20.53 1.46 0.45
N GLY A 42 20.76 1.02 1.70
CA GLY A 42 21.13 1.92 2.80
C GLY A 42 19.97 2.70 3.39
N TRP A 43 18.76 2.16 3.32
CA TRP A 43 17.61 2.66 4.08
C TRP A 43 17.56 1.88 5.41
N ASP A 44 18.45 2.24 6.34
CA ASP A 44 18.65 1.50 7.60
C ASP A 44 17.74 1.97 8.73
N ASP A 45 16.90 2.99 8.50
CA ASP A 45 15.93 3.48 9.47
C ASP A 45 14.77 2.48 9.64
N GLU A 46 14.79 1.75 10.76
CA GLU A 46 13.76 0.74 11.10
C GLU A 46 12.36 1.36 11.20
N LEU A 47 12.25 2.60 11.67
CA LEU A 47 10.96 3.29 11.79
C LEU A 47 10.40 3.64 10.42
N ALA A 48 11.24 4.11 9.49
CA ALA A 48 10.83 4.37 8.11
C ALA A 48 10.40 3.06 7.42
N GLN A 49 11.15 1.98 7.58
CA GLN A 49 10.79 0.67 7.03
C GLN A 49 9.46 0.15 7.61
N MET A 50 9.23 0.29 8.92
CA MET A 50 7.97 -0.08 9.55
C MET A 50 6.80 0.74 9.00
N ARG A 51 6.96 2.05 8.83
CA ARG A 51 5.95 2.95 8.23
C ARG A 51 5.63 2.54 6.80
N LEU A 52 6.64 2.29 5.98
CA LEU A 52 6.48 1.82 4.60
C LEU A 52 5.75 0.49 4.54
N SER A 53 6.15 -0.48 5.38
CA SER A 53 5.50 -1.79 5.45
C SER A 53 4.01 -1.66 5.77
N LEU A 54 3.67 -0.78 6.71
CA LEU A 54 2.29 -0.54 7.11
C LEU A 54 1.47 0.13 5.98
N ALA A 55 2.04 1.15 5.31
CA ALA A 55 1.38 1.79 4.17
C ALA A 55 1.16 0.84 3.00
N LEU A 56 2.15 0.00 2.69
CA LEU A 56 2.06 -1.02 1.64
C LEU A 56 1.01 -2.08 1.98
N GLN A 57 1.00 -2.57 3.24
CA GLN A 57 0.01 -3.53 3.70
C GLN A 57 -1.43 -3.00 3.53
N GLU A 58 -1.66 -1.75 3.92
CA GLU A 58 -2.97 -1.10 3.79
C GLU A 58 -3.35 -0.88 2.32
N ALA A 59 -2.42 -0.37 1.50
CA ALA A 59 -2.69 -0.09 0.09
C ALA A 59 -2.97 -1.37 -0.72
N LEU A 60 -2.19 -2.44 -0.50
CA LEU A 60 -2.40 -3.74 -1.15
C LEU A 60 -3.68 -4.42 -0.65
N SER A 61 -4.00 -4.33 0.64
CA SER A 61 -5.27 -4.83 1.18
C SER A 61 -6.47 -4.08 0.59
N ASN A 62 -6.38 -2.76 0.43
CA ASN A 62 -7.43 -1.97 -0.21
C ASN A 62 -7.62 -2.37 -1.68
N ALA A 63 -6.54 -2.53 -2.44
CA ALA A 63 -6.57 -3.00 -3.83
C ALA A 63 -7.19 -4.40 -3.94
N LEU A 64 -6.87 -5.30 -3.00
CA LEU A 64 -7.40 -6.66 -2.95
C LEU A 64 -8.90 -6.66 -2.62
N TYR A 65 -9.26 -6.16 -1.45
CA TYR A 65 -10.61 -6.34 -0.92
C TYR A 65 -11.61 -5.35 -1.51
N HIS A 66 -11.26 -4.07 -1.56
CA HIS A 66 -12.18 -3.02 -2.02
C HIS A 66 -12.10 -2.83 -3.54
N GLY A 67 -10.91 -2.93 -4.12
CA GLY A 67 -10.68 -2.86 -5.56
C GLY A 67 -11.12 -4.15 -6.27
N ASN A 68 -10.25 -5.14 -6.33
CA ASN A 68 -10.47 -6.34 -7.13
C ASN A 68 -11.68 -7.17 -6.68
N LEU A 69 -11.88 -7.36 -5.38
CA LEU A 69 -12.99 -8.16 -4.85
C LEU A 69 -14.26 -7.35 -4.59
N GLU A 70 -14.24 -6.03 -4.69
CA GLU A 70 -15.39 -5.13 -4.51
C GLU A 70 -16.14 -5.35 -3.18
N VAL A 71 -15.45 -5.76 -2.11
CA VAL A 71 -16.08 -5.94 -0.79
C VAL A 71 -16.14 -4.61 -0.08
N SER A 72 -17.35 -4.18 0.30
CA SER A 72 -17.54 -2.88 0.96
C SER A 72 -17.02 -2.91 2.40
N SER A 73 -16.32 -1.85 2.79
CA SER A 73 -15.91 -1.63 4.19
C SER A 73 -17.09 -1.51 5.15
N SER A 74 -18.28 -1.14 4.66
CA SER A 74 -19.50 -1.08 5.48
C SER A 74 -19.96 -2.46 6.00
N MET A 75 -19.42 -3.56 5.44
CA MET A 75 -19.65 -4.92 5.92
C MET A 75 -18.79 -5.27 7.13
N MET A 76 -17.78 -4.49 7.45
CA MET A 76 -16.99 -4.62 8.68
C MET A 76 -17.81 -4.05 9.85
N THR A 77 -18.63 -4.89 10.46
CA THR A 77 -19.40 -4.61 11.67
C THR A 77 -18.65 -5.19 12.89
N GLU A 78 -19.34 -5.43 14.01
CA GLU A 78 -18.76 -6.11 15.18
C GLU A 78 -18.22 -7.51 14.88
N SER A 79 -18.72 -8.16 13.83
CA SER A 79 -18.16 -9.39 13.26
C SER A 79 -17.56 -9.12 11.88
N THR A 80 -16.29 -9.45 11.70
CA THR A 80 -15.59 -9.37 10.41
C THR A 80 -15.85 -10.58 9.50
N ASP A 81 -16.51 -11.63 10.04
CA ASP A 81 -16.74 -12.88 9.31
C ASP A 81 -17.49 -12.72 7.98
N PRO A 82 -18.58 -11.92 7.87
CA PRO A 82 -19.28 -11.74 6.60
C PRO A 82 -18.41 -11.10 5.51
N PHE A 83 -17.53 -10.18 5.89
CA PHE A 83 -16.59 -9.52 4.99
C PHE A 83 -15.62 -10.54 4.37
N TYR A 84 -14.93 -11.32 5.21
CA TYR A 84 -13.97 -12.30 4.74
C TYR A 84 -14.63 -13.46 4.00
N GLN A 85 -15.82 -13.92 4.43
CA GLN A 85 -16.57 -14.95 3.70
C GLN A 85 -16.97 -14.50 2.29
N LEU A 86 -17.34 -13.23 2.10
CA LEU A 86 -17.64 -12.70 0.79
C LEU A 86 -16.38 -12.59 -0.06
N ALA A 87 -15.27 -12.10 0.51
CA ALA A 87 -13.99 -12.03 -0.17
C ALA A 87 -13.53 -13.41 -0.66
N GLU A 88 -13.57 -14.43 0.21
CA GLU A 88 -13.21 -15.81 -0.14
C GLU A 88 -14.08 -16.40 -1.27
N ARG A 89 -15.37 -16.12 -1.26
CA ARG A 89 -16.26 -16.56 -2.36
C ARG A 89 -15.93 -15.84 -3.67
N ARG A 90 -15.70 -14.52 -3.63
CA ARG A 90 -15.44 -13.72 -4.84
C ARG A 90 -14.13 -14.09 -5.48
N ARG A 91 -13.06 -14.33 -4.72
CA ARG A 91 -11.75 -14.69 -5.28
C ARG A 91 -11.77 -15.98 -6.12
N LEU A 92 -12.79 -16.85 -5.95
CA LEU A 92 -12.93 -18.12 -6.66
C LEU A 92 -13.82 -18.04 -7.90
N VAL A 93 -14.50 -16.91 -8.15
CA VAL A 93 -15.47 -16.79 -9.22
C VAL A 93 -15.18 -15.59 -10.13
N GLN A 94 -15.49 -15.72 -11.42
CA GLN A 94 -15.42 -14.61 -12.36
C GLN A 94 -16.49 -13.55 -12.08
N PRO A 95 -16.20 -12.27 -12.34
CA PRO A 95 -14.97 -11.73 -12.95
C PRO A 95 -13.80 -11.55 -11.98
N TYR A 96 -14.01 -11.67 -10.68
CA TYR A 96 -13.04 -11.32 -9.64
C TYR A 96 -11.78 -12.21 -9.68
N SER A 97 -11.94 -13.52 -9.94
CA SER A 97 -10.83 -14.48 -9.94
C SER A 97 -9.76 -14.22 -11.00
N ASN A 98 -10.08 -13.44 -12.03
CA ASN A 98 -9.16 -13.13 -13.12
C ASN A 98 -8.46 -11.78 -12.94
N ARG A 99 -8.87 -10.99 -11.95
CA ARG A 99 -8.29 -9.69 -11.69
C ARG A 99 -6.96 -9.83 -10.97
N MET A 100 -6.02 -8.94 -11.31
CA MET A 100 -4.68 -8.89 -10.74
C MET A 100 -4.46 -7.53 -10.10
N ILE A 101 -3.58 -7.49 -9.11
CA ILE A 101 -3.03 -6.23 -8.58
C ILE A 101 -1.66 -6.06 -9.20
N GLN A 102 -1.37 -4.88 -9.72
CA GLN A 102 -0.05 -4.50 -10.20
C GLN A 102 0.63 -3.59 -9.18
N LEU A 103 1.86 -3.91 -8.84
CA LEU A 103 2.70 -3.11 -7.97
C LEU A 103 4.00 -2.77 -8.71
N VAL A 104 4.27 -1.49 -8.86
CA VAL A 104 5.57 -0.95 -9.29
C VAL A 104 6.25 -0.33 -8.08
N ALA A 105 7.48 -0.73 -7.80
CA ALA A 105 8.32 -0.12 -6.79
C ALA A 105 9.57 0.48 -7.46
N LYS A 106 9.88 1.74 -7.15
CA LYS A 106 11.09 2.43 -7.58
C LYS A 106 11.84 2.90 -6.35
N HIS A 107 12.99 2.27 -6.11
CA HIS A 107 13.85 2.61 -5.00
C HIS A 107 15.02 3.45 -5.52
N GLU A 108 14.93 4.76 -5.27
CA GLU A 108 15.99 5.74 -5.54
C GLU A 108 16.79 6.01 -4.27
N ASN A 109 17.91 6.71 -4.37
CA ASN A 109 18.77 6.95 -3.21
C ASN A 109 18.07 7.77 -2.12
N GLU A 110 17.31 8.81 -2.52
CA GLU A 110 16.73 9.80 -1.62
C GLU A 110 15.22 9.65 -1.44
N ARG A 111 14.57 8.76 -2.21
CA ARG A 111 13.15 8.52 -2.12
C ARG A 111 12.76 7.15 -2.66
N VAL A 112 11.61 6.69 -2.23
CA VAL A 112 10.94 5.52 -2.77
C VAL A 112 9.58 5.91 -3.33
N LEU A 113 9.22 5.28 -4.43
CA LEU A 113 7.93 5.46 -5.10
C LEU A 113 7.26 4.09 -5.26
N TYR A 114 6.02 3.98 -4.80
CA TYR A 114 5.17 2.82 -5.03
C TYR A 114 3.92 3.20 -5.80
N ILE A 115 3.59 2.42 -6.81
CA ILE A 115 2.36 2.55 -7.57
C ILE A 115 1.63 1.21 -7.47
N ILE A 116 0.41 1.24 -6.95
CA ILE A 116 -0.45 0.07 -6.83
C ILE A 116 -1.70 0.33 -7.64
N GLU A 117 -2.02 -0.62 -8.53
CA GLU A 117 -3.18 -0.53 -9.42
C GLU A 117 -3.97 -1.84 -9.36
N ASP A 118 -5.27 -1.77 -9.11
CA ASP A 118 -6.20 -2.87 -9.16
C ASP A 118 -7.08 -2.82 -10.42
N GLN A 119 -7.82 -3.87 -10.67
CA GLN A 119 -8.72 -3.99 -11.83
C GLN A 119 -10.21 -3.87 -11.43
N GLY A 120 -10.46 -3.28 -10.28
CA GLY A 120 -11.80 -2.94 -9.83
C GLY A 120 -12.36 -1.70 -10.51
N PRO A 121 -13.60 -1.32 -10.17
CA PRO A 121 -14.26 -0.17 -10.77
C PRO A 121 -13.67 1.19 -10.33
N GLY A 122 -12.79 1.19 -9.32
CA GLY A 122 -12.31 2.40 -8.67
C GLY A 122 -13.34 3.04 -7.74
N PHE A 123 -12.99 4.21 -7.22
CA PHE A 123 -13.86 4.98 -6.35
C PHE A 123 -13.68 6.49 -6.55
N ASP A 124 -14.67 7.27 -6.15
CA ASP A 124 -14.62 8.73 -6.21
C ASP A 124 -13.77 9.28 -5.06
N PHE A 125 -12.47 9.43 -5.28
CA PHE A 125 -11.51 9.93 -4.29
C PHE A 125 -11.67 11.42 -4.00
N THR A 126 -12.47 12.17 -4.80
CA THR A 126 -12.76 13.58 -4.52
C THR A 126 -13.72 13.76 -3.33
N LYS A 127 -14.44 12.68 -2.98
CA LYS A 127 -15.36 12.62 -1.83
C LYS A 127 -14.70 12.07 -0.57
N LEU A 128 -13.40 11.80 -0.59
CA LEU A 128 -12.70 11.40 0.62
C LEU A 128 -12.80 12.52 1.66
N PRO A 129 -13.24 12.21 2.88
CA PRO A 129 -13.31 13.20 3.93
C PRO A 129 -11.93 13.74 4.26
N ASP A 130 -11.85 15.02 4.60
CA ASP A 130 -10.62 15.62 5.09
C ASP A 130 -10.20 14.90 6.39
N PRO A 131 -9.00 14.30 6.42
CA PRO A 131 -8.54 13.53 7.57
C PRO A 131 -8.31 14.39 8.83
N THR A 132 -8.24 15.73 8.70
CA THR A 132 -8.00 16.64 9.82
C THR A 132 -9.26 16.98 10.61
N HIS A 133 -10.45 16.64 10.12
CA HIS A 133 -11.71 16.86 10.85
C HIS A 133 -11.94 15.78 11.91
N GLU A 134 -12.15 16.21 13.17
CA GLU A 134 -12.37 15.33 14.34
C GLU A 134 -13.48 14.30 14.13
N GLU A 135 -14.57 14.66 13.44
CA GLU A 135 -15.70 13.77 13.12
C GLU A 135 -15.32 12.56 12.26
N ASN A 136 -14.16 12.61 11.56
CA ASN A 136 -13.69 11.54 10.70
C ASN A 136 -12.75 10.56 11.43
N ILE A 137 -12.23 10.94 12.60
CA ILE A 137 -11.33 10.13 13.42
C ILE A 137 -12.08 8.93 14.06
N GLU A 138 -13.37 9.10 14.37
CA GLU A 138 -14.17 8.06 15.02
C GLU A 138 -14.76 7.01 14.08
N ARG A 139 -14.71 7.22 12.75
CA ARG A 139 -15.26 6.25 11.80
C ARG A 139 -14.33 5.04 11.67
N PHE A 140 -14.79 3.86 12.03
CA PHE A 140 -14.08 2.58 11.88
C PHE A 140 -13.69 2.29 10.42
N ASN A 141 -14.43 2.83 9.46
CA ASN A 141 -14.23 2.64 8.02
C ASN A 141 -13.42 3.81 7.44
N GLY A 142 -12.33 3.53 6.73
CA GLY A 142 -11.47 4.53 6.08
C GLY A 142 -10.16 4.84 6.79
N ARG A 143 -9.85 4.15 7.89
CA ARG A 143 -8.58 4.32 8.62
C ARG A 143 -7.36 3.97 7.78
N GLY A 144 -7.49 3.02 6.86
CA GLY A 144 -6.37 2.60 6.00
C GLY A 144 -5.84 3.74 5.14
N LEU A 145 -6.72 4.48 4.44
CA LEU A 145 -6.31 5.63 3.63
C LEU A 145 -5.77 6.78 4.49
N PHE A 146 -6.35 7.01 5.66
CA PHE A 146 -5.85 7.98 6.62
C PHE A 146 -4.43 7.61 7.09
N LEU A 147 -4.21 6.33 7.42
CA LEU A 147 -2.90 5.81 7.82
C LEU A 147 -1.87 6.01 6.69
N ILE A 148 -2.19 5.63 5.46
CA ILE A 148 -1.31 5.83 4.30
C ILE A 148 -0.91 7.30 4.18
N ARG A 149 -1.87 8.23 4.27
CA ARG A 149 -1.61 9.68 4.16
C ARG A 149 -0.77 10.25 5.30
N ASN A 150 -0.83 9.66 6.50
CA ASN A 150 -0.01 10.12 7.64
C ASN A 150 1.41 9.53 7.63
N VAL A 151 1.60 8.46 6.91
CA VAL A 151 2.86 7.71 6.88
C VAL A 151 3.72 8.13 5.69
N MET A 152 3.08 8.33 4.53
CA MET A 152 3.75 8.70 3.28
C MET A 152 3.82 10.21 3.13
N ASP A 153 4.89 10.71 2.53
CA ASP A 153 5.08 12.15 2.29
C ASP A 153 4.16 12.66 1.18
N GLU A 154 3.91 11.83 0.16
CA GLU A 154 3.00 12.16 -0.93
C GLU A 154 2.09 10.97 -1.24
N VAL A 155 0.79 11.24 -1.40
CA VAL A 155 -0.20 10.24 -1.81
C VAL A 155 -1.11 10.84 -2.87
N THR A 156 -1.13 10.21 -4.04
CA THR A 156 -1.95 10.64 -5.19
C THR A 156 -2.82 9.49 -5.69
N PHE A 157 -4.10 9.77 -5.92
CA PHE A 157 -5.02 8.85 -6.58
C PHE A 157 -5.21 9.26 -8.04
N HIS A 158 -5.35 8.27 -8.91
CA HIS A 158 -5.60 8.49 -10.34
C HIS A 158 -6.98 7.96 -10.73
N ALA A 159 -7.67 8.71 -11.61
CA ALA A 159 -8.98 8.28 -12.13
C ALA A 159 -8.85 6.92 -12.87
N PRO A 160 -9.83 6.02 -12.68
CA PRO A 160 -11.10 6.15 -11.97
C PRO A 160 -11.05 5.90 -10.44
N GLY A 161 -9.88 5.85 -9.82
CA GLY A 161 -9.72 5.62 -8.38
C GLY A 161 -9.27 4.20 -8.02
N ASN A 162 -8.77 3.44 -8.99
CA ASN A 162 -8.20 2.11 -8.82
C ASN A 162 -6.66 2.10 -8.83
N ARG A 163 -6.04 3.29 -8.79
CA ARG A 163 -4.59 3.44 -8.78
C ARG A 163 -4.16 4.48 -7.76
N ILE A 164 -3.29 4.06 -6.85
CA ILE A 164 -2.65 4.90 -5.85
C ILE A 164 -1.15 5.00 -6.13
N GLN A 165 -0.61 6.19 -5.98
CA GLN A 165 0.82 6.46 -5.99
C GLN A 165 1.23 7.01 -4.63
N MET A 166 2.31 6.49 -4.08
CA MET A 166 2.82 6.82 -2.75
C MET A 166 4.31 7.10 -2.83
N VAL A 167 4.76 8.19 -2.22
CA VAL A 167 6.17 8.57 -2.14
C VAL A 167 6.57 8.73 -0.68
N MET A 168 7.77 8.26 -0.31
CA MET A 168 8.43 8.57 0.94
C MET A 168 9.86 9.00 0.63
N HIS A 169 10.28 10.11 1.22
CA HIS A 169 11.66 10.58 1.19
C HIS A 169 12.49 9.89 2.26
N LYS A 170 13.76 9.68 1.94
CA LYS A 170 14.68 9.08 2.90
C LYS A 170 14.80 10.01 4.11
N PRO A 171 14.53 9.52 5.33
CA PRO A 171 14.75 10.32 6.51
C PRO A 171 16.24 10.74 6.60
N PRO A 172 16.53 11.93 7.09
CA PRO A 172 17.92 12.35 7.31
C PRO A 172 18.59 11.38 8.28
N SER A 173 19.84 11.01 7.99
CA SER A 173 20.63 10.15 8.88
C SER A 173 20.87 10.86 10.21
N LEU A 174 20.77 10.13 11.31
CA LEU A 174 21.17 10.65 12.63
C LEU A 174 22.66 11.04 12.69
N ASP A 175 23.46 10.53 11.76
CA ASP A 175 24.88 10.89 11.62
C ASP A 175 25.10 12.10 10.70
N ASP A 176 24.02 12.69 10.14
CA ASP A 176 24.13 13.89 9.30
C ASP A 176 24.42 15.12 10.18
N PRO A 177 25.59 15.77 10.00
CA PRO A 177 25.95 16.92 10.82
C PRO A 177 24.96 18.08 10.71
N ASP A 178 24.32 18.26 9.55
CA ASP A 178 23.35 19.34 9.32
C ASP A 178 22.02 19.05 10.02
N TYR A 179 21.65 17.78 10.16
CA TYR A 179 20.46 17.37 10.92
C TYR A 179 20.62 17.65 12.42
N LEU A 180 21.79 17.37 12.99
CA LEU A 180 22.09 17.62 14.41
C LEU A 180 22.13 19.12 14.74
N GLN A 181 22.55 19.99 13.81
CA GLN A 181 22.53 21.44 14.02
C GLN A 181 21.11 22.02 14.04
N GLY A 182 20.16 21.43 13.28
CA GLY A 182 18.76 21.86 13.24
C GLY A 182 17.95 21.50 14.51
N LEU A 183 18.42 20.52 15.31
CA LEU A 183 17.77 20.10 16.56
C LEU A 183 18.14 20.98 17.77
N VAL A 184 19.18 21.82 17.64
CA VAL A 184 19.75 22.62 18.75
C VAL A 184 19.44 24.12 18.60
N ALA A 185 18.77 24.52 17.53
CA ALA A 185 18.33 25.89 17.25
C ALA A 185 16.85 26.08 17.59
#